data_0d3691a6bf640e32b961e85871dd1ff5
#
_entry.id   0d3691a6bf640e32b961e85871dd1ff5
#
_cell.length_a   1.000
_cell.length_b   1.000
_cell.length_c   1.000
_cell.angle_alpha   90.00
_cell.angle_beta   90.00
_cell.angle_gamma   90.00
#
_symmetry.space_group_name_H-M   'P 1'
#
loop_
_entity.id
_entity.type
_entity.pdbx_description
1 polymer ?
#
loop_
_entity_poly.entity_id
_entity_poly.type
_entity_poly.pdbx_seq_one_letter_code
_entity_poly.pdbx_strand_id
1 'polypeptide(L)'
;MALRDSKIADTSQSNGFESDNCADGADVQPYTTATFSNITFVGPKVLDANFQNDPDYITAGAYNPNNGSALGKFQAAMQIRRSSHLNCINSVALGWPVGLIVDGEKGGTVQASKDGLFKLQNVYFAGMDAVGSDANKIYKDKLYDAVNKKFIDESQKSYSNTFFFSQPGNKYFDSWSSLVGLDGYTPIAGSPLLGVASFTGWNGFDNVSYIGAFDGSNNWMSGWTNFDPQNTQY
;
A
#
# COMPACT_ATOMS: atom_id res chain seq x y z
N MET A 1 -6.27 -2.23 -8.31
CA MET A 1 -6.32 -1.20 -9.37
C MET A 1 -6.76 0.10 -8.72
N ALA A 2 -5.89 1.11 -8.67
CA ALA A 2 -6.32 2.41 -8.21
C ALA A 2 -7.21 3.04 -9.29
N LEU A 3 -8.40 3.45 -8.92
CA LEU A 3 -9.30 4.14 -9.84
C LEU A 3 -8.75 5.55 -10.12
N ARG A 4 -8.56 5.87 -11.39
CA ARG A 4 -8.04 7.17 -11.84
C ARG A 4 -8.99 8.32 -11.52
N ASP A 5 -10.27 8.05 -11.55
CA ASP A 5 -11.30 9.07 -11.37
C ASP A 5 -11.73 9.12 -9.91
N SER A 6 -11.41 10.22 -9.25
CA SER A 6 -11.83 10.48 -7.88
C SER A 6 -13.36 10.50 -7.71
N LYS A 7 -14.13 10.69 -8.78
CA LYS A 7 -15.59 10.65 -8.73
C LYS A 7 -16.14 9.23 -8.59
N ILE A 8 -15.40 8.22 -9.01
CA ILE A 8 -15.84 6.81 -8.95
C ILE A 8 -15.57 6.20 -7.57
N ALA A 9 -14.59 6.71 -6.82
CA ALA A 9 -14.24 6.23 -5.50
C ALA A 9 -15.09 6.82 -4.36
N ASP A 10 -16.30 7.31 -4.64
CA ASP A 10 -17.12 8.04 -3.68
C ASP A 10 -17.64 7.20 -2.51
N THR A 11 -17.64 5.90 -2.64
CA THR A 11 -18.33 5.01 -1.69
C THR A 11 -17.38 4.18 -0.81
N SER A 12 -16.08 4.15 -1.10
CA SER A 12 -15.11 3.39 -0.31
C SER A 12 -13.75 4.07 -0.27
N GLN A 13 -13.05 3.89 0.83
CA GLN A 13 -11.65 4.26 0.93
C GLN A 13 -10.82 3.31 0.07
N SER A 14 -10.00 3.86 -0.83
CA SER A 14 -9.19 3.04 -1.72
C SER A 14 -7.83 2.76 -1.11
N ASN A 15 -7.53 1.48 -0.96
CA ASN A 15 -6.21 0.94 -0.63
C ASN A 15 -5.71 0.07 -1.79
N GLY A 16 -4.40 -0.12 -1.90
CA GLY A 16 -3.84 -1.14 -2.77
C GLY A 16 -4.16 -2.54 -2.24
N PHE A 17 -3.77 -2.80 -0.98
CA PHE A 17 -4.31 -3.88 -0.15
C PHE A 17 -5.12 -3.31 0.99
N GLU A 18 -6.28 -3.89 1.26
CA GLU A 18 -6.95 -3.85 2.55
C GLU A 18 -7.16 -5.30 2.99
N SER A 19 -6.35 -5.75 3.96
CA SER A 19 -6.32 -7.14 4.38
C SER A 19 -6.83 -7.29 5.79
N ASP A 20 -7.99 -7.90 5.91
CA ASP A 20 -8.63 -8.28 7.17
C ASP A 20 -8.57 -9.82 7.35
N ASN A 21 -8.54 -10.27 8.60
CA ASN A 21 -8.86 -11.66 8.94
C ASN A 21 -10.31 -11.79 9.38
N CYS A 22 -10.72 -11.00 10.37
CA CYS A 22 -12.07 -11.01 10.89
C CYS A 22 -12.59 -9.59 11.10
N ALA A 23 -13.82 -9.29 10.68
CA ALA A 23 -14.38 -7.94 10.65
C ALA A 23 -14.39 -7.22 12.01
N ASP A 24 -14.55 -7.94 13.11
CA ASP A 24 -14.51 -7.40 14.47
C ASP A 24 -13.10 -7.40 15.09
N GLY A 25 -12.13 -7.98 14.40
CA GLY A 25 -10.74 -8.12 14.85
C GLY A 25 -10.51 -9.36 15.73
N ALA A 26 -11.50 -10.25 15.87
CA ALA A 26 -11.34 -11.46 16.66
C ALA A 26 -10.17 -12.32 16.15
N ASP A 27 -9.50 -12.98 17.07
CA ASP A 27 -8.39 -13.90 16.80
C ASP A 27 -8.93 -15.27 16.39
N VAL A 28 -9.42 -15.36 15.16
CA VAL A 28 -10.12 -16.54 14.62
C VAL A 28 -9.28 -17.19 13.53
N GLN A 29 -9.16 -18.52 13.61
CA GLN A 29 -8.49 -19.34 12.58
C GLN A 29 -9.52 -19.91 11.57
N PRO A 30 -9.08 -20.19 10.33
CA PRO A 30 -7.74 -19.94 9.77
C PRO A 30 -7.48 -18.45 9.56
N TYR A 31 -6.22 -18.02 9.78
CA TYR A 31 -5.82 -16.65 9.48
C TYR A 31 -5.73 -16.38 7.98
N THR A 32 -5.94 -15.13 7.60
CA THR A 32 -5.60 -14.63 6.27
C THR A 32 -4.07 -14.60 6.14
N THR A 33 -3.50 -15.57 5.43
CA THR A 33 -2.03 -15.77 5.30
C THR A 33 -1.58 -15.76 3.85
N ALA A 34 -2.35 -15.14 2.94
CA ALA A 34 -1.99 -15.05 1.53
C ALA A 34 -0.62 -14.39 1.37
N THR A 35 0.17 -14.91 0.42
CA THR A 35 1.45 -14.32 0.02
C THR A 35 1.36 -13.84 -1.42
N PHE A 36 1.63 -12.57 -1.61
CA PHE A 36 1.66 -11.92 -2.91
C PHE A 36 3.08 -11.54 -3.31
N SER A 37 3.41 -11.74 -4.58
CA SER A 37 4.70 -11.37 -5.15
C SER A 37 4.55 -10.55 -6.42
N ASN A 38 5.52 -9.69 -6.68
CA ASN A 38 5.64 -8.95 -7.94
C ASN A 38 4.40 -8.12 -8.30
N ILE A 39 3.89 -7.36 -7.33
CA ILE A 39 2.78 -6.44 -7.53
C ILE A 39 3.32 -5.02 -7.74
N THR A 40 2.69 -4.29 -8.65
CA THR A 40 2.87 -2.84 -8.81
C THR A 40 1.57 -2.13 -8.43
N PHE A 41 1.61 -1.34 -7.36
CA PHE A 41 0.50 -0.49 -6.93
C PHE A 41 0.73 0.93 -7.42
N VAL A 42 0.01 1.31 -8.48
CA VAL A 42 0.06 2.68 -9.00
C VAL A 42 -0.97 3.53 -8.24
N GLY A 43 -0.49 4.44 -7.44
CA GLY A 43 -1.31 5.36 -6.66
C GLY A 43 -1.77 6.59 -7.46
N PRO A 44 -2.69 7.37 -6.90
CA PRO A 44 -3.33 8.47 -7.62
C PRO A 44 -2.36 9.59 -8.01
N LYS A 45 -1.32 9.84 -7.22
CA LYS A 45 -0.32 10.90 -7.48
C LYS A 45 0.57 10.62 -8.69
N VAL A 46 0.72 9.37 -9.10
CA VAL A 46 1.49 9.00 -10.30
C VAL A 46 0.75 9.42 -11.56
N LEU A 47 -0.57 9.34 -11.53
CA LEU A 47 -1.44 9.56 -12.68
C LEU A 47 -1.94 11.00 -12.78
N ASP A 48 -1.90 11.73 -11.65
CA ASP A 48 -2.27 13.13 -11.58
C ASP A 48 -1.31 13.87 -10.63
N ALA A 49 -0.40 14.65 -11.21
CA ALA A 49 0.57 15.44 -10.44
C ALA A 49 -0.09 16.50 -9.53
N ASN A 50 -1.33 16.87 -9.80
CA ASN A 50 -2.11 17.81 -9.00
C ASN A 50 -3.12 17.12 -8.09
N PHE A 51 -3.01 15.80 -7.94
CA PHE A 51 -3.93 15.04 -7.09
C PHE A 51 -4.02 15.63 -5.69
N GLN A 52 -5.26 15.88 -5.27
CA GLN A 52 -5.61 16.22 -3.90
C GLN A 52 -6.64 15.20 -3.42
N ASN A 53 -6.44 14.65 -2.23
CA ASN A 53 -7.49 13.84 -1.63
C ASN A 53 -8.74 14.67 -1.38
N ASP A 54 -9.92 14.11 -1.65
CA ASP A 54 -11.18 14.81 -1.56
C ASP A 54 -11.51 15.14 -0.10
N PRO A 55 -11.63 16.42 0.27
CA PRO A 55 -11.91 16.82 1.65
C PRO A 55 -13.28 16.38 2.16
N ASP A 56 -14.28 16.19 1.28
CA ASP A 56 -15.59 15.70 1.69
C ASP A 56 -15.53 14.28 2.23
N TYR A 57 -14.59 13.51 1.74
CA TYR A 57 -14.29 12.19 2.25
C TYR A 57 -13.62 12.22 3.63
N ILE A 58 -12.80 13.22 3.86
CA ILE A 58 -12.12 13.45 5.14
C ILE A 58 -13.11 13.80 6.24
N THR A 59 -14.15 14.56 5.92
CA THR A 59 -15.12 15.09 6.87
C THR A 59 -16.34 14.19 7.10
N ALA A 60 -16.34 12.98 6.56
CA ALA A 60 -17.49 12.06 6.63
C ALA A 60 -18.76 12.67 6.01
N GLY A 61 -18.61 13.32 4.86
CA GLY A 61 -19.70 13.94 4.12
C GLY A 61 -20.81 12.96 3.67
N ALA A 62 -21.78 13.44 2.92
CA ALA A 62 -22.97 12.68 2.53
C ALA A 62 -22.70 11.33 1.86
N TYR A 63 -21.56 11.19 1.20
CA TYR A 63 -21.15 9.97 0.49
C TYR A 63 -20.47 8.93 1.38
N ASN A 64 -19.98 9.33 2.55
CA ASN A 64 -19.32 8.43 3.49
C ASN A 64 -19.58 8.84 4.95
N PRO A 65 -20.84 8.79 5.40
CA PRO A 65 -21.24 9.31 6.70
C PRO A 65 -20.60 8.56 7.88
N ASN A 66 -20.10 7.35 7.67
CA ASN A 66 -19.53 6.51 8.73
C ASN A 66 -18.00 6.54 8.80
N ASN A 67 -17.37 7.27 7.88
CA ASN A 67 -15.93 7.27 7.76
C ASN A 67 -15.34 8.64 8.08
N GLY A 68 -15.02 8.88 9.33
CA GLY A 68 -14.29 10.07 9.76
C GLY A 68 -12.78 10.01 9.47
N SER A 69 -12.36 9.31 8.41
CA SER A 69 -10.95 9.22 8.05
C SER A 69 -10.43 10.56 7.53
N ALA A 70 -9.36 11.04 8.12
CA ALA A 70 -8.65 12.23 7.67
C ALA A 70 -7.87 12.00 6.35
N LEU A 71 -8.01 10.83 5.74
CA LEU A 71 -7.18 10.40 4.64
C LEU A 71 -7.76 10.67 3.26
N GLY A 72 -9.02 11.04 3.15
CA GLY A 72 -9.66 11.21 1.87
C GLY A 72 -9.99 9.87 1.17
N LYS A 73 -10.25 9.92 -0.12
CA LYS A 73 -10.68 8.77 -0.93
C LYS A 73 -9.60 7.70 -1.12
N PHE A 74 -8.33 8.10 -1.13
CA PHE A 74 -7.20 7.19 -1.24
C PHE A 74 -6.42 7.19 0.07
N GLN A 75 -6.11 6.02 0.57
CA GLN A 75 -5.44 5.86 1.85
C GLN A 75 -4.03 5.34 1.70
N ALA A 76 -3.85 4.03 1.82
CA ALA A 76 -2.54 3.40 1.84
C ALA A 76 -2.33 2.45 0.66
N ALA A 77 -1.07 2.30 0.25
CA ALA A 77 -0.72 1.22 -0.65
C ALA A 77 -1.02 -0.14 0.01
N MET A 78 -0.77 -0.25 1.31
CA MET A 78 -1.03 -1.48 2.07
C MET A 78 -1.63 -1.13 3.43
N GLN A 79 -2.85 -1.61 3.70
CA GLN A 79 -3.45 -1.64 5.04
C GLN A 79 -3.61 -3.08 5.48
N ILE A 80 -2.91 -3.47 6.55
CA ILE A 80 -2.96 -4.80 7.15
C ILE A 80 -3.57 -4.64 8.54
N ARG A 81 -4.70 -5.30 8.79
CA ARG A 81 -5.52 -5.03 9.96
C ARG A 81 -6.27 -6.27 10.46
N ARG A 82 -6.88 -6.15 11.63
CA ARG A 82 -7.85 -7.12 12.17
C ARG A 82 -7.34 -8.55 12.15
N SER A 83 -6.12 -8.75 12.70
CA SER A 83 -5.44 -10.05 12.82
C SER A 83 -5.07 -10.71 11.49
N SER A 84 -4.96 -9.96 10.39
CA SER A 84 -4.43 -10.49 9.12
C SER A 84 -2.92 -10.72 9.20
N HIS A 85 -2.46 -11.79 8.57
CA HIS A 85 -1.06 -12.21 8.42
C HIS A 85 -0.63 -12.21 6.94
N LEU A 86 -1.13 -11.25 6.15
CA LEU A 86 -0.79 -11.13 4.72
C LEU A 86 0.70 -10.89 4.51
N ASN A 87 1.32 -11.64 3.61
CA ASN A 87 2.69 -11.41 3.17
C ASN A 87 2.73 -10.73 1.81
N CYS A 88 3.72 -9.85 1.62
CA CYS A 88 4.00 -9.23 0.32
C CYS A 88 5.51 -9.19 0.07
N ILE A 89 5.93 -9.67 -1.10
CA ILE A 89 7.33 -9.74 -1.47
C ILE A 89 7.58 -9.16 -2.86
N ASN A 90 8.80 -8.70 -3.13
CA ASN A 90 9.24 -8.24 -4.45
C ASN A 90 8.24 -7.31 -5.15
N SER A 91 7.66 -6.37 -4.41
CA SER A 91 6.56 -5.53 -4.89
C SER A 91 6.89 -4.05 -4.76
N VAL A 92 6.25 -3.21 -5.55
CA VAL A 92 6.46 -1.77 -5.53
C VAL A 92 5.13 -1.03 -5.43
N ALA A 93 5.11 0.04 -4.63
CA ALA A 93 3.99 0.97 -4.57
C ALA A 93 4.46 2.40 -4.83
N LEU A 94 3.71 3.11 -5.66
CA LEU A 94 4.10 4.39 -6.24
C LEU A 94 3.01 5.43 -5.99
N GLY A 95 3.37 6.58 -5.41
CA GLY A 95 2.51 7.76 -5.34
C GLY A 95 1.19 7.60 -4.56
N TRP A 96 1.20 6.84 -3.47
CA TRP A 96 0.09 6.75 -2.52
C TRP A 96 0.25 7.80 -1.40
N PRO A 97 -0.85 8.25 -0.77
CA PRO A 97 -0.74 9.10 0.41
C PRO A 97 0.05 8.45 1.54
N VAL A 98 -0.25 7.18 1.87
CA VAL A 98 0.50 6.39 2.84
C VAL A 98 1.04 5.12 2.20
N GLY A 99 2.24 4.71 2.56
CA GLY A 99 2.81 3.43 2.13
C GLY A 99 2.18 2.25 2.88
N LEU A 100 2.36 2.19 4.19
CA LEU A 100 1.94 1.09 5.04
C LEU A 100 1.12 1.55 6.24
N ILE A 101 0.02 0.84 6.51
CA ILE A 101 -0.70 0.88 7.77
C ILE A 101 -0.71 -0.53 8.37
N VAL A 102 0.02 -0.73 9.46
CA VAL A 102 -0.17 -1.86 10.37
C VAL A 102 -1.17 -1.39 11.42
N ASP A 103 -2.44 -1.66 11.18
CA ASP A 103 -3.52 -1.08 11.95
C ASP A 103 -3.72 -1.83 13.27
N GLY A 104 -3.47 -1.14 14.37
CA GLY A 104 -3.63 -1.65 15.73
C GLY A 104 -4.98 -1.32 16.37
N GLU A 105 -5.96 -0.76 15.65
CA GLU A 105 -7.24 -0.35 16.23
C GLU A 105 -8.06 -1.55 16.71
N LYS A 106 -8.00 -2.67 15.97
CA LYS A 106 -8.72 -3.91 16.32
C LYS A 106 -7.86 -5.13 16.01
N GLY A 107 -7.91 -6.10 16.92
CA GLY A 107 -7.23 -7.38 16.74
C GLY A 107 -5.73 -7.34 16.98
N GLY A 108 -5.06 -8.44 16.67
CA GLY A 108 -3.66 -8.71 17.00
C GLY A 108 -2.64 -8.38 15.93
N THR A 109 -2.97 -7.56 14.90
CA THR A 109 -2.08 -7.33 13.74
C THR A 109 -0.70 -6.80 14.12
N VAL A 110 -0.63 -5.82 15.03
CA VAL A 110 0.65 -5.28 15.51
C VAL A 110 1.46 -6.35 16.25
N GLN A 111 0.81 -7.18 17.08
CA GLN A 111 1.51 -8.27 17.75
C GLN A 111 1.99 -9.33 16.74
N ALA A 112 1.15 -9.70 15.78
CA ALA A 112 1.50 -10.63 14.71
C ALA A 112 2.73 -10.17 13.92
N SER A 113 2.86 -8.88 13.66
CA SER A 113 4.05 -8.32 13.01
C SER A 113 5.30 -8.43 13.86
N LYS A 114 5.21 -8.21 15.17
CA LYS A 114 6.32 -8.38 16.12
C LYS A 114 6.76 -9.84 16.25
N ASP A 115 5.82 -10.76 16.17
CA ASP A 115 6.05 -12.20 16.22
C ASP A 115 6.52 -12.79 14.88
N GLY A 116 6.64 -11.95 13.83
CA GLY A 116 7.09 -12.37 12.51
C GLY A 116 6.10 -13.26 11.75
N LEU A 117 4.81 -13.20 12.10
CA LEU A 117 3.76 -14.02 11.50
C LEU A 117 3.33 -13.52 10.12
N PHE A 118 3.68 -12.29 9.76
CA PHE A 118 3.64 -11.82 8.38
C PHE A 118 4.88 -10.98 8.04
N LYS A 119 5.20 -10.89 6.76
CA LYS A 119 6.44 -10.29 6.27
C LYS A 119 6.21 -9.43 5.05
N LEU A 120 6.95 -8.33 4.99
CA LEU A 120 7.11 -7.50 3.80
C LEU A 120 8.58 -7.54 3.40
N GLN A 121 8.92 -8.22 2.30
CA GLN A 121 10.31 -8.42 1.89
C GLN A 121 10.55 -7.88 0.49
N ASN A 122 11.60 -7.07 0.30
CA ASN A 122 11.86 -6.40 -0.97
C ASN A 122 10.63 -5.62 -1.48
N VAL A 123 9.95 -4.91 -0.60
CA VAL A 123 8.86 -4.00 -0.93
C VAL A 123 9.42 -2.59 -1.04
N TYR A 124 9.19 -1.95 -2.18
CA TYR A 124 9.68 -0.61 -2.45
C TYR A 124 8.52 0.38 -2.45
N PHE A 125 8.69 1.48 -1.73
CA PHE A 125 7.77 2.61 -1.75
C PHE A 125 8.42 3.81 -2.41
N ALA A 126 7.66 4.57 -3.22
CA ALA A 126 8.15 5.78 -3.85
C ALA A 126 7.10 6.89 -3.88
N GLY A 127 7.48 8.10 -3.45
CA GLY A 127 6.64 9.29 -3.52
C GLY A 127 5.42 9.29 -2.60
N MET A 128 5.51 8.65 -1.44
CA MET A 128 4.48 8.69 -0.41
C MET A 128 4.50 10.01 0.34
N ASP A 129 3.35 10.49 0.86
CA ASP A 129 3.31 11.61 1.80
C ASP A 129 3.76 11.14 3.20
N ALA A 130 3.42 9.89 3.56
CA ALA A 130 3.93 9.23 4.75
C ALA A 130 4.31 7.78 4.41
N VAL A 131 5.50 7.32 4.84
CA VAL A 131 5.93 5.93 4.65
C VAL A 131 5.04 4.98 5.46
N GLY A 132 4.65 5.39 6.67
CA GLY A 132 3.79 4.60 7.53
C GLY A 132 2.80 5.44 8.33
N SER A 133 1.73 4.79 8.78
CA SER A 133 0.80 5.31 9.78
C SER A 133 0.28 4.14 10.62
N ASP A 134 -0.12 4.38 11.86
CA ASP A 134 -0.53 3.33 12.80
C ASP A 134 -2.05 3.13 12.84
N ALA A 135 -2.81 3.96 12.13
CA ALA A 135 -4.26 3.85 12.00
C ALA A 135 -4.77 4.49 10.71
N ASN A 136 -5.88 3.98 10.22
CA ASN A 136 -6.52 4.46 8.98
C ASN A 136 -7.14 5.86 9.08
N LYS A 137 -7.12 6.49 10.24
CA LYS A 137 -7.66 7.83 10.50
C LYS A 137 -6.59 8.87 10.81
N ILE A 138 -5.32 8.48 10.80
CA ILE A 138 -4.19 9.33 11.18
C ILE A 138 -3.15 9.31 10.05
N TYR A 139 -2.97 10.44 9.37
CA TYR A 139 -1.96 10.62 8.31
C TYR A 139 -0.67 11.26 8.82
N LYS A 140 -0.26 10.89 9.99
CA LYS A 140 1.03 11.33 10.50
C LYS A 140 1.94 10.12 10.69
N ASP A 141 3.12 10.20 10.13
CA ASP A 141 4.19 9.23 10.36
C ASP A 141 4.82 9.46 11.75
N LYS A 142 3.98 9.33 12.78
CA LYS A 142 4.31 9.54 14.18
C LYS A 142 3.81 8.36 15.01
N LEU A 143 4.51 8.03 16.10
CA LEU A 143 4.16 6.93 16.96
C LEU A 143 2.80 7.17 17.63
N TYR A 144 1.85 6.30 17.31
CA TYR A 144 0.46 6.44 17.70
C TYR A 144 -0.09 5.15 18.30
N ASP A 145 -0.83 5.28 19.38
CA ASP A 145 -1.60 4.20 19.98
C ASP A 145 -3.01 4.19 19.36
N ALA A 146 -3.23 3.30 18.41
CA ALA A 146 -4.49 3.20 17.68
C ALA A 146 -5.66 2.72 18.56
N VAL A 147 -5.38 1.96 19.62
CA VAL A 147 -6.39 1.47 20.58
C VAL A 147 -6.89 2.62 21.45
N ASN A 148 -5.98 3.36 22.06
CA ASN A 148 -6.29 4.48 22.96
C ASN A 148 -6.46 5.81 22.19
N LYS A 149 -6.26 5.83 20.86
CA LYS A 149 -6.46 6.96 19.95
C LYS A 149 -5.66 8.22 20.36
N LYS A 150 -4.39 8.02 20.71
CA LYS A 150 -3.49 9.11 21.13
C LYS A 150 -2.08 8.93 20.57
N PHE A 151 -1.38 10.05 20.38
CA PHE A 151 0.05 9.98 20.10
C PHE A 151 0.81 9.51 21.34
N ILE A 152 1.71 8.54 21.16
CA ILE A 152 2.64 8.09 22.19
C ILE A 152 3.82 9.06 22.25
N ASP A 153 4.39 9.38 21.08
CA ASP A 153 5.48 10.33 20.92
C ASP A 153 5.45 10.91 19.49
N GLU A 154 5.22 12.20 19.37
CA GLU A 154 5.15 12.88 18.07
C GLU A 154 6.54 13.11 17.44
N SER A 155 7.62 12.92 18.17
CA SER A 155 8.99 13.00 17.66
C SER A 155 9.45 11.70 16.99
N GLN A 156 8.84 10.58 17.30
CA GLN A 156 9.20 9.27 16.78
C GLN A 156 8.34 8.91 15.57
N LYS A 157 8.93 8.15 14.64
CA LYS A 157 8.22 7.57 13.50
C LYS A 157 7.16 6.57 13.97
N SER A 158 6.12 6.40 13.16
CA SER A 158 5.08 5.39 13.38
C SER A 158 5.68 3.99 13.57
N TYR A 159 4.97 3.14 14.27
CA TYR A 159 5.31 1.72 14.31
C TYR A 159 5.36 1.12 12.91
N SER A 160 4.40 1.45 12.05
CA SER A 160 4.35 0.98 10.68
C SER A 160 5.58 1.37 9.85
N ASN A 161 6.09 2.60 10.02
CA ASN A 161 7.35 3.03 9.40
C ASN A 161 8.52 2.19 9.91
N THR A 162 8.65 2.06 11.22
CA THR A 162 9.73 1.29 11.85
C THR A 162 9.68 -0.17 11.43
N PHE A 163 8.49 -0.77 11.40
CA PHE A 163 8.29 -2.13 10.92
C PHE A 163 8.72 -2.27 9.45
N PHE A 164 8.28 -1.36 8.57
CA PHE A 164 8.65 -1.40 7.15
C PHE A 164 10.17 -1.44 6.95
N PHE A 165 10.91 -0.56 7.61
CA PHE A 165 12.36 -0.51 7.48
C PHE A 165 13.10 -1.63 8.23
N SER A 166 12.47 -2.31 9.17
CA SER A 166 13.04 -3.49 9.81
C SER A 166 12.99 -4.75 8.95
N GLN A 167 12.14 -4.75 7.91
CA GLN A 167 11.99 -5.90 7.03
C GLN A 167 13.07 -5.95 5.95
N PRO A 168 13.53 -7.15 5.57
CA PRO A 168 14.69 -7.29 4.68
C PRO A 168 14.42 -6.75 3.28
N GLY A 169 15.34 -5.92 2.80
CA GLY A 169 15.36 -5.43 1.43
C GLY A 169 14.37 -4.33 1.10
N ASN A 170 13.53 -3.92 2.04
CA ASN A 170 12.59 -2.82 1.82
C ASN A 170 13.32 -1.48 1.62
N LYS A 171 12.81 -0.66 0.70
CA LYS A 171 13.38 0.66 0.38
C LYS A 171 12.30 1.72 0.16
N TYR A 172 12.70 2.96 0.42
CA TYR A 172 11.91 4.14 0.11
C TYR A 172 12.67 5.06 -0.86
N PHE A 173 11.96 5.66 -1.79
CA PHE A 173 12.44 6.64 -2.75
C PHE A 173 11.53 7.87 -2.72
N ASP A 174 12.13 9.05 -2.75
CA ASP A 174 11.37 10.31 -2.70
C ASP A 174 10.50 10.51 -3.94
N SER A 175 10.90 9.93 -5.07
CA SER A 175 10.15 10.02 -6.33
C SER A 175 10.12 8.69 -7.07
N TRP A 176 8.99 8.38 -7.69
CA TRP A 176 8.83 7.23 -8.58
C TRP A 176 9.51 7.40 -9.93
N SER A 177 9.87 8.64 -10.33
CA SER A 177 10.49 8.91 -11.63
C SER A 177 11.86 8.27 -11.81
N SER A 178 12.52 7.88 -10.71
CA SER A 178 13.77 7.11 -10.75
C SER A 178 13.55 5.61 -10.93
N LEU A 179 12.32 5.15 -10.84
CA LEU A 179 11.95 3.73 -10.88
C LEU A 179 11.23 3.37 -12.17
N VAL A 180 10.26 4.18 -12.57
CA VAL A 180 9.34 3.90 -13.69
C VAL A 180 9.25 5.06 -14.68
N GLY A 181 8.85 4.75 -15.91
CA GLY A 181 8.64 5.73 -16.97
C GLY A 181 7.36 6.55 -16.81
N LEU A 182 7.05 7.34 -17.84
CA LEU A 182 5.88 8.24 -17.86
C LEU A 182 4.54 7.51 -17.86
N ASP A 183 4.52 6.22 -18.19
CA ASP A 183 3.32 5.38 -18.06
C ASP A 183 2.96 5.08 -16.59
N GLY A 184 3.90 5.35 -15.67
CA GLY A 184 3.72 5.21 -14.25
C GLY A 184 3.88 3.78 -13.71
N TYR A 185 4.32 2.81 -14.53
CA TYR A 185 4.45 1.42 -14.07
C TYR A 185 5.59 0.62 -14.72
N THR A 186 6.04 0.97 -15.93
CA THR A 186 7.14 0.25 -16.59
C THR A 186 8.49 0.73 -16.05
N PRO A 187 9.35 -0.16 -15.52
CA PRO A 187 10.70 0.21 -15.07
C PRO A 187 11.52 0.85 -16.19
N ILE A 188 12.19 1.95 -15.87
CA ILE A 188 13.15 2.58 -16.81
C ILE A 188 14.45 1.77 -16.89
N ALA A 189 15.23 2.01 -17.93
CA ALA A 189 16.56 1.42 -18.07
C ALA A 189 17.44 1.76 -16.85
N GLY A 190 18.02 0.76 -16.23
CA GLY A 190 18.82 0.92 -15.00
C GLY A 190 17.99 1.16 -13.72
N SER A 191 16.67 0.96 -13.76
CA SER A 191 15.81 1.09 -12.59
C SER A 191 16.30 0.23 -11.43
N PRO A 192 16.28 0.76 -10.19
CA PRO A 192 16.52 -0.02 -8.98
C PRO A 192 15.56 -1.21 -8.78
N LEU A 193 14.48 -1.32 -9.57
CA LEU A 193 13.56 -2.46 -9.55
C LEU A 193 14.12 -3.70 -10.26
N LEU A 194 15.14 -3.54 -11.12
CA LEU A 194 15.64 -4.59 -11.98
C LEU A 194 16.84 -5.32 -11.36
N GLY A 195 16.89 -6.65 -11.48
CA GLY A 195 18.01 -7.48 -11.03
C GLY A 195 18.10 -7.69 -9.51
N VAL A 196 17.05 -7.37 -8.74
CA VAL A 196 17.14 -7.30 -7.26
C VAL A 196 16.07 -8.09 -6.51
N ALA A 197 15.15 -8.76 -7.21
CA ALA A 197 14.17 -9.60 -6.54
C ALA A 197 14.82 -10.80 -5.84
N SER A 198 14.25 -11.21 -4.72
CA SER A 198 14.71 -12.37 -3.95
C SER A 198 13.51 -13.18 -3.47
N PHE A 199 13.58 -14.48 -3.72
CA PHE A 199 12.60 -15.47 -3.24
C PHE A 199 13.17 -16.35 -2.13
N THR A 200 14.27 -15.92 -1.50
CA THR A 200 14.88 -16.66 -0.39
C THR A 200 13.88 -16.82 0.75
N GLY A 201 13.62 -18.08 1.12
CA GLY A 201 12.63 -18.44 2.15
C GLY A 201 11.19 -18.53 1.66
N TRP A 202 10.95 -18.37 0.34
CA TRP A 202 9.64 -18.47 -0.29
C TRP A 202 9.62 -19.54 -1.37
N ASN A 203 8.58 -20.38 -1.35
CA ASN A 203 8.41 -21.48 -2.31
C ASN A 203 7.10 -21.28 -3.09
N GLY A 204 7.03 -21.90 -4.28
CA GLY A 204 5.81 -21.89 -5.11
C GLY A 204 5.66 -20.66 -5.99
N PHE A 205 6.72 -19.88 -6.18
CA PHE A 205 6.78 -18.74 -7.09
C PHE A 205 7.73 -19.01 -8.26
N ASP A 206 7.40 -18.47 -9.42
CA ASP A 206 8.35 -18.34 -10.52
C ASP A 206 9.37 -17.26 -10.15
N ASN A 207 10.65 -17.64 -10.12
CA ASN A 207 11.71 -16.73 -9.71
C ASN A 207 12.07 -15.79 -10.86
N VAL A 208 11.58 -14.55 -10.76
CA VAL A 208 11.97 -13.46 -11.65
C VAL A 208 13.02 -12.57 -10.98
N SER A 209 13.75 -11.78 -11.77
CA SER A 209 14.84 -10.94 -11.25
C SER A 209 14.40 -9.52 -10.88
N TYR A 210 13.16 -9.15 -11.08
CA TYR A 210 12.66 -7.78 -10.93
C TYR A 210 11.60 -7.66 -9.82
N ILE A 211 11.49 -6.47 -9.25
CA ILE A 211 10.48 -6.06 -8.28
C ILE A 211 9.32 -5.40 -9.03
N GLY A 212 8.09 -5.71 -8.61
CA GLY A 212 6.88 -5.25 -9.30
C GLY A 212 6.43 -6.17 -10.42
N ALA A 213 5.44 -5.75 -11.19
CA ALA A 213 4.74 -6.55 -12.18
C ALA A 213 5.37 -6.51 -13.59
N PHE A 214 6.45 -5.73 -13.77
CA PHE A 214 7.03 -5.49 -15.11
C PHE A 214 8.55 -5.64 -15.09
N ASP A 215 9.09 -6.27 -16.14
CA ASP A 215 10.51 -6.51 -16.33
C ASP A 215 11.24 -5.36 -17.05
N GLY A 216 10.52 -4.30 -17.41
CA GLY A 216 11.04 -3.17 -18.17
C GLY A 216 11.07 -3.36 -19.69
N SER A 217 10.77 -4.54 -20.19
CA SER A 217 10.79 -4.85 -21.63
C SER A 217 9.43 -5.29 -22.19
N ASN A 218 8.59 -5.89 -21.36
CA ASN A 218 7.30 -6.47 -21.75
C ASN A 218 6.14 -5.80 -21.02
N ASN A 219 5.26 -5.16 -21.75
CA ASN A 219 3.97 -4.72 -21.23
C ASN A 219 2.92 -5.80 -21.49
N TRP A 220 2.82 -6.75 -20.55
CA TRP A 220 1.88 -7.87 -20.64
C TRP A 220 0.41 -7.43 -20.57
N MET A 221 0.12 -6.19 -20.19
CA MET A 221 -1.23 -5.62 -20.18
C MET A 221 -1.67 -5.11 -21.55
N SER A 222 -0.74 -4.96 -22.50
CA SER A 222 -1.05 -4.40 -23.81
C SER A 222 -2.07 -5.26 -24.57
N GLY A 223 -3.09 -4.61 -25.09
CA GLY A 223 -4.10 -5.23 -25.95
C GLY A 223 -5.29 -5.84 -25.23
N TRP A 224 -5.28 -5.90 -23.88
CA TRP A 224 -6.44 -6.44 -23.15
C TRP A 224 -6.89 -5.58 -21.95
N THR A 225 -6.11 -4.56 -21.57
CA THR A 225 -6.49 -3.61 -20.53
C THR A 225 -6.84 -2.25 -21.11
N ASN A 226 -7.74 -1.55 -20.42
CA ASN A 226 -8.12 -0.19 -20.76
C ASN A 226 -8.01 0.69 -19.51
N PHE A 227 -7.14 1.70 -19.56
CA PHE A 227 -6.92 2.65 -18.48
C PHE A 227 -7.75 3.94 -18.62
N ASP A 228 -8.53 4.07 -19.71
CA ASP A 228 -9.45 5.18 -19.94
C ASP A 228 -10.81 4.66 -20.42
N PRO A 229 -11.49 3.84 -19.60
CA PRO A 229 -12.74 3.21 -20.00
C PRO A 229 -13.88 4.21 -20.21
N GLN A 230 -13.79 5.39 -19.59
CA GLN A 230 -14.84 6.41 -19.65
C GLN A 230 -14.87 7.15 -20.99
N ASN A 231 -13.71 7.27 -21.65
CA ASN A 231 -13.58 7.93 -22.94
C ASN A 231 -13.44 6.94 -24.11
N THR A 232 -13.54 5.65 -23.85
CA THR A 232 -13.43 4.60 -24.87
C THR A 232 -14.80 4.27 -25.43
N GLN A 233 -14.94 4.32 -26.75
CA GLN A 233 -16.10 3.76 -27.46
C GLN A 233 -15.91 2.26 -27.59
N TYR A 234 -16.88 1.49 -27.10
CA TYR A 234 -16.95 0.04 -27.24
C TYR A 234 -17.80 -0.37 -28.42
#